data_d1c2885abad869e8dea5e6c74ae5f138
#
_entry.id   d1c2885abad869e8dea5e6c74ae5f138
#
_cell.length_a   1.000
_cell.length_b   1.000
_cell.length_c   1.000
_cell.angle_alpha   90.00
_cell.angle_beta   90.00
_cell.angle_gamma   90.00
#
_symmetry.space_group_name_H-M   'P 1'
#
loop_
_entity.id
_entity.type
_entity.pdbx_description
1 polymer ?
#
loop_
_entity_poly.entity_id
_entity_poly.type
_entity_poly.pdbx_seq_one_letter_code
_entity_poly.pdbx_strand_id
1 'polypeptide(L)'
;MTLKELLTGALLQLDRGTDAQTLESWRDKLTRYLNDAMIDLTSELQPRRSDTLMLAGGTLDLSTLPRNVVKVISLSRGGTRLPFYYGASTELLRVPAVVDGEVLVTYRYMPTLLKVDTDVPELPEWSHGAMIGYAVGRERASGDAGSIASARACFELY
;
A
#
# COMPACT_ATOMS: atom_id res chain seq x y z
N MET A 1 7.88 -10.52 3.47
CA MET A 1 7.72 -10.66 4.94
C MET A 1 6.26 -10.53 5.29
N THR A 2 5.75 -11.40 6.17
CA THR A 2 4.38 -11.31 6.72
C THR A 2 4.29 -10.24 7.81
N LEU A 3 3.08 -9.83 8.21
CA LEU A 3 2.88 -8.89 9.32
C LEU A 3 3.57 -9.40 10.61
N LYS A 4 3.44 -10.70 10.93
CA LYS A 4 4.10 -11.29 12.09
C LYS A 4 5.63 -11.15 12.04
N GLU A 5 6.23 -11.37 10.87
CA GLU A 5 7.68 -11.21 10.69
C GLU A 5 8.12 -9.73 10.80
N LEU A 6 7.31 -8.80 10.28
CA LEU A 6 7.55 -7.37 10.42
C LEU A 6 7.47 -6.91 11.89
N LEU A 7 6.45 -7.36 12.62
CA LEU A 7 6.30 -7.08 14.06
C LEU A 7 7.48 -7.62 14.86
N THR A 8 7.88 -8.88 14.60
CA THR A 8 9.04 -9.50 15.23
C THR A 8 10.33 -8.71 14.94
N GLY A 9 10.54 -8.34 13.69
CA GLY A 9 11.68 -7.53 13.30
C GLY A 9 11.74 -6.16 13.98
N ALA A 10 10.58 -5.49 14.11
CA ALA A 10 10.49 -4.21 14.81
C ALA A 10 10.79 -4.36 16.32
N LEU A 11 10.24 -5.39 16.98
CA LEU A 11 10.50 -5.66 18.40
C LEU A 11 11.97 -5.96 18.67
N LEU A 12 12.63 -6.77 17.82
CA LEU A 12 14.07 -7.04 17.93
C LEU A 12 14.90 -5.76 17.83
N GLN A 13 14.56 -4.85 16.90
CA GLN A 13 15.28 -3.57 16.78
C GLN A 13 14.97 -2.59 17.93
N LEU A 14 13.87 -2.79 18.63
CA LEU A 14 13.52 -2.03 19.85
C LEU A 14 14.08 -2.66 21.12
N ASP A 15 14.91 -3.72 21.03
CA ASP A 15 15.44 -4.49 22.16
C ASP A 15 14.33 -5.05 23.06
N ARG A 16 13.21 -5.49 22.45
CA ARG A 16 12.05 -6.09 23.16
C ARG A 16 12.01 -7.59 22.95
N GLY A 17 11.34 -8.27 23.87
CA GLY A 17 11.05 -9.69 23.72
C GLY A 17 10.16 -9.97 22.51
N THR A 18 10.27 -11.19 21.97
CA THR A 18 9.43 -11.66 20.83
C THR A 18 8.50 -12.81 21.23
N ASP A 19 8.29 -12.99 22.52
CA ASP A 19 7.30 -13.93 23.06
C ASP A 19 5.86 -13.49 22.70
N ALA A 20 4.92 -14.41 22.82
CA ALA A 20 3.53 -14.18 22.41
C ALA A 20 2.86 -13.03 23.18
N GLN A 21 3.18 -12.86 24.46
CA GLN A 21 2.61 -11.79 25.29
C GLN A 21 3.13 -10.41 24.87
N THR A 22 4.43 -10.31 24.60
CA THR A 22 5.05 -9.07 24.11
C THR A 22 4.52 -8.72 22.72
N LEU A 23 4.45 -9.69 21.79
CA LEU A 23 3.87 -9.49 20.47
C LEU A 23 2.43 -8.95 20.55
N GLU A 24 1.61 -9.54 21.40
CA GLU A 24 0.21 -9.11 21.55
C GLU A 24 0.10 -7.70 22.13
N SER A 25 0.91 -7.34 23.12
CA SER A 25 0.88 -6.02 23.75
C SER A 25 1.33 -4.88 22.81
N TRP A 26 2.17 -5.18 21.82
CA TRP A 26 2.70 -4.21 20.87
C TRP A 26 2.00 -4.25 19.50
N ARG A 27 1.19 -5.25 19.25
CA ARG A 27 0.56 -5.54 17.96
C ARG A 27 -0.13 -4.32 17.35
N ASP A 28 -1.11 -3.76 18.04
CA ASP A 28 -1.94 -2.69 17.49
C ASP A 28 -1.11 -1.44 17.15
N LYS A 29 -0.21 -1.09 18.05
CA LYS A 29 0.63 0.09 17.88
C LYS A 29 1.60 -0.05 16.71
N LEU A 30 2.35 -1.15 16.65
CA LEU A 30 3.31 -1.40 15.58
C LEU A 30 2.62 -1.66 14.24
N THR A 31 1.48 -2.38 14.22
CA THR A 31 0.69 -2.57 12.99
C THR A 31 0.25 -1.24 12.39
N ARG A 32 -0.17 -0.29 13.24
CA ARG A 32 -0.52 1.05 12.77
C ARG A 32 0.70 1.74 12.13
N TYR A 33 1.86 1.72 12.79
CA TYR A 33 3.07 2.33 12.24
C TYR A 33 3.54 1.67 10.93
N LEU A 34 3.42 0.33 10.82
CA LEU A 34 3.74 -0.40 9.60
C LEU A 34 2.77 -0.03 8.46
N ASN A 35 1.49 0.13 8.76
CA ASN A 35 0.51 0.58 7.77
C ASN A 35 0.75 2.04 7.34
N ASP A 36 1.10 2.93 8.27
CA ASP A 36 1.49 4.31 7.94
C ASP A 36 2.70 4.32 7.00
N ALA A 37 3.73 3.51 7.29
CA ALA A 37 4.90 3.35 6.43
C ALA A 37 4.53 2.81 5.04
N MET A 38 3.64 1.83 4.97
CA MET A 38 3.18 1.25 3.70
C MET A 38 2.45 2.30 2.84
N ILE A 39 1.60 3.13 3.44
CA ILE A 39 0.89 4.21 2.74
C ILE A 39 1.89 5.26 2.22
N ASP A 40 2.87 5.63 3.04
CA ASP A 40 3.90 6.61 2.68
C ASP A 40 4.75 6.09 1.51
N LEU A 41 5.29 4.87 1.61
CA LEU A 41 6.03 4.23 0.53
C LEU A 41 5.22 4.04 -0.75
N THR A 42 3.90 3.88 -0.64
CA THR A 42 3.03 3.79 -1.82
C THR A 42 3.07 5.06 -2.65
N SER A 43 3.21 6.22 -2.04
CA SER A 43 3.32 7.49 -2.75
C SER A 43 4.60 7.58 -3.59
N GLU A 44 5.69 7.02 -3.10
CA GLU A 44 7.00 7.00 -3.76
C GLU A 44 7.10 5.87 -4.81
N LEU A 45 6.75 4.65 -4.41
CA LEU A 45 6.88 3.45 -5.25
C LEU A 45 5.80 3.36 -6.32
N GLN A 46 4.64 3.97 -6.08
CA GLN A 46 3.52 4.06 -7.02
C GLN A 46 3.15 2.70 -7.65
N PRO A 47 2.81 1.67 -6.86
CA PRO A 47 2.54 0.34 -7.36
C PRO A 47 1.41 0.34 -8.38
N ARG A 48 1.55 -0.47 -9.43
CA ARG A 48 0.61 -0.56 -10.55
C ARG A 48 0.04 -1.96 -10.64
N ARG A 49 -1.20 -2.03 -11.09
CA ARG A 49 -1.91 -3.26 -11.36
C ARG A 49 -2.72 -3.13 -12.64
N SER A 50 -2.97 -4.27 -13.30
CA SER A 50 -3.84 -4.33 -14.47
C SER A 50 -4.92 -5.37 -14.22
N ASP A 51 -6.17 -4.97 -14.39
CA ASP A 51 -7.34 -5.85 -14.28
C ASP A 51 -8.28 -5.59 -15.46
N THR A 52 -9.09 -6.59 -15.80
CA THR A 52 -10.07 -6.48 -16.88
C THR A 52 -11.41 -6.03 -16.34
N LEU A 53 -12.02 -5.03 -16.97
CA LEU A 53 -13.37 -4.55 -16.70
C LEU A 53 -14.24 -4.62 -17.96
N MET A 54 -15.55 -4.71 -17.76
CA MET A 54 -16.53 -4.61 -18.84
C MET A 54 -16.93 -3.15 -19.08
N LEU A 55 -16.69 -2.67 -20.29
CA LEU A 55 -17.22 -1.42 -20.76
C LEU A 55 -18.68 -1.61 -21.16
N ALA A 56 -19.57 -0.83 -20.58
CA ALA A 56 -20.99 -0.84 -20.86
C ALA A 56 -21.51 0.59 -21.10
N GLY A 57 -22.15 0.82 -22.25
CA GLY A 57 -22.68 2.14 -22.61
C GLY A 57 -21.60 3.23 -22.62
N GLY A 58 -20.36 2.91 -22.99
CA GLY A 58 -19.23 3.84 -23.00
C GLY A 58 -18.77 4.26 -21.59
N THR A 59 -19.13 3.50 -20.55
CA THR A 59 -18.77 3.79 -19.15
C THR A 59 -18.09 2.58 -18.52
N LEU A 60 -17.03 2.85 -17.73
CA LEU A 60 -16.35 1.88 -16.88
C LEU A 60 -16.53 2.25 -15.42
N ASP A 61 -16.97 1.30 -14.59
CA ASP A 61 -17.12 1.45 -13.15
C ASP A 61 -15.86 0.91 -12.44
N LEU A 62 -15.04 1.82 -11.91
CA LEU A 62 -13.81 1.50 -11.21
C LEU A 62 -14.06 0.92 -9.81
N SER A 63 -15.24 1.12 -9.24
CA SER A 63 -15.59 0.59 -7.91
C SER A 63 -15.62 -0.94 -7.87
N THR A 64 -15.76 -1.58 -9.02
CA THR A 64 -15.73 -3.04 -9.17
C THR A 64 -14.33 -3.64 -9.19
N LEU A 65 -13.28 -2.79 -9.23
CA LEU A 65 -11.89 -3.26 -9.19
C LEU A 65 -11.53 -3.82 -7.80
N PRO A 66 -10.62 -4.81 -7.74
CA PRO A 66 -10.26 -5.46 -6.47
C PRO A 66 -9.45 -4.58 -5.50
N ARG A 67 -9.03 -3.39 -5.95
CA ARG A 67 -8.25 -2.43 -5.16
C ARG A 67 -8.75 -1.02 -5.39
N ASN A 68 -8.65 -0.19 -4.35
CA ASN A 68 -8.97 1.22 -4.46
C ASN A 68 -8.04 1.92 -5.46
N VAL A 69 -8.62 2.53 -6.47
CA VAL A 69 -7.89 3.22 -7.53
C VAL A 69 -7.42 4.58 -7.03
N VAL A 70 -6.11 4.82 -7.12
CA VAL A 70 -5.53 6.15 -6.90
C VAL A 70 -5.52 6.94 -8.20
N LYS A 71 -5.10 6.29 -9.30
CA LYS A 71 -5.04 6.92 -10.63
C LYS A 71 -5.07 5.87 -11.72
N VAL A 72 -5.92 6.07 -12.72
CA VAL A 72 -5.88 5.28 -13.96
C VAL A 72 -4.70 5.76 -14.83
N ILE A 73 -3.89 4.82 -15.27
CA ILE A 73 -2.71 5.06 -16.12
C ILE A 73 -3.09 4.91 -17.59
N SER A 74 -3.77 3.82 -17.93
CA SER A 74 -4.16 3.53 -19.31
C SER A 74 -5.33 2.56 -19.37
N LEU A 75 -6.08 2.68 -20.45
CA LEU A 75 -7.04 1.69 -20.92
C LEU A 75 -6.54 1.09 -22.22
N SER A 76 -6.72 -0.20 -22.42
CA SER A 76 -6.39 -0.85 -23.69
C SER A 76 -7.35 -1.99 -24.01
N ARG A 77 -7.50 -2.27 -25.30
CA ARG A 77 -8.22 -3.42 -25.83
C ARG A 77 -7.43 -4.01 -26.97
N GLY A 78 -7.11 -5.31 -26.88
CA GLY A 78 -6.33 -5.99 -27.91
C GLY A 78 -4.98 -5.33 -28.22
N GLY A 79 -4.31 -4.75 -27.20
CA GLY A 79 -3.06 -4.01 -27.35
C GLY A 79 -3.20 -2.55 -27.82
N THR A 80 -4.40 -2.12 -28.22
CA THR A 80 -4.65 -0.74 -28.64
C THR A 80 -5.07 0.11 -27.44
N ARG A 81 -4.40 1.25 -27.25
CA ARG A 81 -4.73 2.20 -26.19
C ARG A 81 -6.01 2.95 -26.51
N LEU A 82 -6.89 3.08 -25.52
CA LEU A 82 -8.17 3.78 -25.63
C LEU A 82 -8.10 5.13 -24.90
N PRO A 83 -8.64 6.20 -25.47
CA PRO A 83 -8.81 7.47 -24.78
C PRO A 83 -9.91 7.33 -23.72
N PHE A 84 -9.75 8.05 -22.62
CA PHE A 84 -10.74 8.10 -21.55
C PHE A 84 -10.70 9.44 -20.83
N TYR A 85 -11.78 9.75 -20.14
CA TYR A 85 -11.88 10.87 -19.19
C TYR A 85 -12.77 10.51 -18.02
N TYR A 86 -12.58 11.20 -16.89
CA TYR A 86 -13.44 10.99 -15.72
C TYR A 86 -14.85 11.52 -16.00
N GLY A 87 -15.86 10.74 -15.58
CA GLY A 87 -17.28 11.11 -15.72
C GLY A 87 -17.76 11.99 -14.55
N ALA A 88 -18.98 11.75 -14.11
CA ALA A 88 -19.61 12.50 -13.04
C ALA A 88 -18.96 12.25 -11.66
N SER A 89 -18.22 11.15 -11.49
CA SER A 89 -17.47 10.82 -10.28
C SER A 89 -16.08 10.29 -10.62
N THR A 90 -15.19 10.24 -9.63
CA THR A 90 -13.84 9.67 -9.77
C THR A 90 -13.86 8.15 -9.96
N GLU A 91 -14.97 7.49 -9.72
CA GLU A 91 -15.14 6.05 -9.86
C GLU A 91 -15.67 5.65 -11.25
N LEU A 92 -16.13 6.62 -12.06
CA LEU A 92 -16.67 6.37 -13.38
C LEU A 92 -15.79 6.97 -14.47
N LEU A 93 -15.33 6.12 -15.39
CA LEU A 93 -14.63 6.56 -16.60
C LEU A 93 -15.57 6.55 -17.79
N ARG A 94 -15.45 7.56 -18.64
CA ARG A 94 -16.05 7.63 -19.97
C ARG A 94 -15.02 7.27 -21.03
N VAL A 95 -15.41 6.36 -21.94
CA VAL A 95 -14.61 5.92 -23.08
C VAL A 95 -15.39 6.22 -24.36
N PRO A 96 -15.05 7.30 -25.07
CA PRO A 96 -15.82 7.73 -26.22
C PRO A 96 -15.61 6.80 -27.44
N ALA A 97 -16.65 6.63 -28.24
CA ALA A 97 -16.62 5.98 -29.55
C ALA A 97 -16.07 4.52 -29.56
N VAL A 98 -16.28 3.77 -28.49
CA VAL A 98 -15.83 2.39 -28.37
C VAL A 98 -17.02 1.48 -28.12
N VAL A 99 -17.06 0.34 -28.81
CA VAL A 99 -18.07 -0.72 -28.63
C VAL A 99 -17.88 -1.36 -27.26
N ASP A 100 -18.98 -1.70 -26.60
CA ASP A 100 -18.97 -2.40 -25.31
C ASP A 100 -18.17 -3.71 -25.37
N GLY A 101 -17.64 -4.14 -24.23
CA GLY A 101 -16.84 -5.34 -24.09
C GLY A 101 -15.70 -5.20 -23.10
N GLU A 102 -14.83 -6.19 -23.03
CA GLU A 102 -13.71 -6.24 -22.11
C GLU A 102 -12.63 -5.20 -22.44
N VAL A 103 -12.15 -4.52 -21.40
CA VAL A 103 -11.08 -3.53 -21.46
C VAL A 103 -10.07 -3.81 -20.35
N LEU A 104 -8.79 -3.78 -20.67
CA LEU A 104 -7.72 -3.86 -19.68
C LEU A 104 -7.47 -2.48 -19.10
N VAL A 105 -7.63 -2.36 -17.79
CA VAL A 105 -7.40 -1.13 -17.02
C VAL A 105 -6.08 -1.26 -16.28
N THR A 106 -5.12 -0.38 -16.55
CA THR A 106 -3.88 -0.29 -15.76
C THR A 106 -3.98 0.94 -14.86
N TYR A 107 -3.78 0.73 -13.57
CA TYR A 107 -3.98 1.77 -12.57
C TYR A 107 -2.99 1.69 -11.42
N ARG A 108 -2.77 2.82 -10.75
CA ARG A 108 -2.13 2.87 -9.42
C ARG A 108 -3.19 2.62 -8.37
N TYR A 109 -2.83 1.84 -7.36
CA TYR A 109 -3.76 1.45 -6.31
C TYR A 109 -3.20 1.74 -4.91
N MET A 110 -4.10 1.82 -3.93
CA MET A 110 -3.76 1.84 -2.52
C MET A 110 -3.69 0.39 -2.02
N PRO A 111 -2.56 -0.04 -1.44
CA PRO A 111 -2.44 -1.37 -0.84
C PRO A 111 -3.47 -1.62 0.24
N THR A 112 -3.85 -2.88 0.41
CA THR A 112 -4.70 -3.32 1.52
C THR A 112 -3.93 -3.21 2.84
N LEU A 113 -4.55 -2.62 3.86
CA LEU A 113 -3.93 -2.52 5.18
C LEU A 113 -3.72 -3.89 5.81
N LEU A 114 -2.57 -4.05 6.46
CA LEU A 114 -2.22 -5.25 7.22
C LEU A 114 -3.09 -5.35 8.48
N LYS A 115 -3.65 -6.53 8.74
CA LYS A 115 -4.55 -6.79 9.88
C LYS A 115 -4.24 -8.09 10.61
N VAL A 116 -3.96 -9.15 9.86
CA VAL A 116 -3.71 -10.48 10.40
C VAL A 116 -2.26 -10.93 10.16
N ASP A 117 -1.77 -11.86 10.98
CA ASP A 117 -0.38 -12.30 10.99
C ASP A 117 0.17 -12.74 9.64
N THR A 118 -0.69 -13.30 8.80
CA THR A 118 -0.35 -13.83 7.47
C THR A 118 -0.37 -12.78 6.37
N ASP A 119 -0.85 -11.56 6.63
CA ASP A 119 -0.87 -10.50 5.63
C ASP A 119 0.55 -10.13 5.21
N VAL A 120 0.71 -9.90 3.92
CA VAL A 120 1.98 -9.50 3.31
C VAL A 120 1.78 -8.13 2.65
N PRO A 121 2.67 -7.15 2.90
CA PRO A 121 2.60 -5.86 2.23
C PRO A 121 2.59 -6.02 0.71
N GLU A 122 1.67 -5.34 0.03
CA GLU A 122 1.58 -5.32 -1.43
C GLU A 122 2.63 -4.37 -2.06
N LEU A 123 3.82 -4.34 -1.48
CA LEU A 123 4.97 -3.56 -1.92
C LEU A 123 6.13 -4.51 -2.27
N PRO A 124 7.14 -4.05 -3.03
CA PRO A 124 8.32 -4.86 -3.31
C PRO A 124 8.99 -5.35 -2.01
N GLU A 125 9.42 -6.60 -1.98
CA GLU A 125 9.96 -7.23 -0.77
C GLU A 125 11.17 -6.49 -0.18
N TRP A 126 12.00 -5.90 -1.03
CA TRP A 126 13.15 -5.11 -0.60
C TRP A 126 12.76 -3.86 0.23
N SER A 127 11.53 -3.35 0.09
CA SER A 127 11.04 -2.20 0.85
C SER A 127 10.51 -2.55 2.24
N HIS A 128 10.30 -3.84 2.53
CA HIS A 128 9.74 -4.26 3.83
C HIS A 128 10.66 -3.90 5.02
N GLY A 129 11.99 -3.90 4.81
CA GLY A 129 12.94 -3.45 5.82
C GLY A 129 12.78 -1.97 6.18
N ALA A 130 12.46 -1.12 5.21
CA ALA A 130 12.19 0.28 5.44
C ALA A 130 10.95 0.49 6.33
N MET A 131 9.89 -0.32 6.14
CA MET A 131 8.70 -0.27 7.00
C MET A 131 9.05 -0.55 8.48
N ILE A 132 9.94 -1.53 8.73
CA ILE A 132 10.45 -1.81 10.08
C ILE A 132 11.20 -0.58 10.62
N GLY A 133 12.12 -0.03 9.83
CA GLY A 133 12.89 1.17 10.22
C GLY A 133 12.00 2.35 10.58
N TYR A 134 10.94 2.59 9.80
CA TYR A 134 9.95 3.61 10.09
C TYR A 134 9.22 3.36 11.41
N ALA A 135 8.72 2.14 11.63
CA ALA A 135 8.00 1.79 12.85
C ALA A 135 8.87 1.95 14.10
N VAL A 136 10.12 1.52 14.04
CA VAL A 136 11.12 1.70 15.11
C VAL A 136 11.43 3.17 15.35
N GLY A 137 11.63 3.95 14.29
CA GLY A 137 11.86 5.37 14.36
C GLY A 137 10.70 6.12 15.02
N ARG A 138 9.45 5.80 14.64
CA ARG A 138 8.23 6.37 15.25
C ARG A 138 8.14 6.05 16.74
N GLU A 139 8.46 4.83 17.14
CA GLU A 139 8.44 4.45 18.55
C GLU A 139 9.50 5.19 19.35
N ARG A 140 10.74 5.25 18.85
CA ARG A 140 11.83 5.97 19.51
C ARG A 140 11.59 7.47 19.57
N ALA A 141 10.92 8.06 18.59
CA ALA A 141 10.60 9.49 18.58
C ALA A 141 9.62 9.92 19.68
N SER A 142 8.91 8.98 20.31
CA SER A 142 8.03 9.24 21.45
C SER A 142 8.78 9.23 22.81
N GLY A 143 10.07 8.92 22.81
CA GLY A 143 10.90 8.78 24.00
C GLY A 143 11.65 10.06 24.43
N ASP A 144 12.70 9.87 25.20
CA ASP A 144 13.61 10.93 25.64
C ASP A 144 14.53 11.45 24.52
N ALA A 145 15.40 12.42 24.83
CA ALA A 145 16.31 13.03 23.85
C ALA A 145 17.25 12.02 23.17
N GLY A 146 17.68 10.98 23.86
CA GLY A 146 18.52 9.92 23.28
C GLY A 146 17.73 9.06 22.29
N SER A 147 16.49 8.74 22.62
CA SER A 147 15.56 8.02 21.71
C SER A 147 15.24 8.84 20.46
N ILE A 148 15.09 10.16 20.58
CA ILE A 148 14.85 11.09 19.46
C ILE A 148 16.05 11.10 18.49
N ALA A 149 17.29 11.15 19.00
CA ALA A 149 18.48 11.07 18.17
C ALA A 149 18.58 9.75 17.43
N SER A 150 18.25 8.64 18.09
CA SER A 150 18.19 7.31 17.48
C SER A 150 17.06 7.19 16.42
N ALA A 151 15.92 7.86 16.65
CA ALA A 151 14.83 7.92 15.68
C ALA A 151 15.25 8.63 14.39
N ARG A 152 15.99 9.74 14.47
CA ARG A 152 16.54 10.44 13.29
C ARG A 152 17.38 9.50 12.43
N ALA A 153 18.30 8.74 13.04
CA ALA A 153 19.12 7.77 12.33
C ALA A 153 18.27 6.70 11.63
N CYS A 154 17.17 6.24 12.25
CA CYS A 154 16.25 5.31 11.61
C CYS A 154 15.53 5.91 10.39
N PHE A 155 15.13 7.19 10.47
CA PHE A 155 14.47 7.89 9.36
C PHE A 155 15.43 8.24 8.22
N GLU A 156 16.69 8.50 8.49
CA GLU A 156 17.72 8.73 7.47
C GLU A 156 18.00 7.47 6.63
N LEU A 157 17.73 6.29 7.19
CA LEU A 157 17.87 5.00 6.50
C LEU A 157 16.56 4.53 5.83
N TYR A 158 15.46 5.17 6.15
CA TYR A 158 14.14 4.92 5.55
C TYR A 158 14.01 5.55 4.17
#